data_59715608be830e23b81c992738ec9a79
#
_entry.id   59715608be830e23b81c992738ec9a79
#
_cell.length_a   1.000
_cell.length_b   1.000
_cell.length_c   1.000
_cell.angle_alpha   90.00
_cell.angle_beta   90.00
_cell.angle_gamma   90.00
#
_symmetry.space_group_name_H-M   'P 1'
#
loop_
_entity.id
_entity.type
_entity.pdbx_description
1 polymer ?
#
loop_
_entity_poly.entity_id
_entity_poly.type
_entity_poly.pdbx_seq_one_letter_code
_entity_poly.pdbx_strand_id
1 'polypeptide(L)'
;QAQEGKKKIADNVFVPKGGIYYRSEVMAHFGEELYKKFSSAKLHKLVDYFEKNYGDDKKISSMIRRIKRNYIYVNQIPKKVYKEYISHISISEAAWQEAKEKDDFTIFAPYLEKIVDYFKKVAEYWGDKDDPYDALIEYYEDGVTTEILDELIPDLKKFAIETLEKIKNTDEKEKVEQEFSLEKQKELSENILKIIGFDFNYGRLDVSEHPTVLANSPQDVRLVTIFSKNNVFKGIYNTLHIGG
;
A
#
# COMPACT_ATOMS: atom_id res chain seq x y z
N GLN A 1 2.44 3.82 15.17
CA GLN A 1 1.77 4.06 13.87
C GLN A 1 1.96 5.51 13.39
N ALA A 2 1.63 6.56 14.17
CA ALA A 2 1.78 7.96 13.73
C ALA A 2 3.23 8.37 13.46
N GLN A 3 4.19 7.93 14.27
CA GLN A 3 5.63 8.17 14.04
C GLN A 3 6.17 7.36 12.85
N GLU A 4 5.70 6.14 12.68
CA GLU A 4 6.06 5.24 11.60
C GLU A 4 5.58 5.78 10.24
N GLY A 5 4.38 6.34 10.19
CA GLY A 5 3.84 6.97 9.01
C GLY A 5 4.57 8.25 8.60
N LYS A 6 4.93 9.12 9.58
CA LYS A 6 5.78 10.32 9.33
C LYS A 6 7.11 9.92 8.70
N LYS A 7 7.70 8.84 9.20
CA LYS A 7 8.96 8.31 8.70
C LYS A 7 8.80 7.72 7.29
N LYS A 8 7.71 7.01 7.01
CA LYS A 8 7.48 6.38 5.71
C LYS A 8 7.39 7.38 4.55
N ILE A 9 6.70 8.51 4.71
CA ILE A 9 6.64 9.56 3.66
C ILE A 9 8.00 10.26 3.53
N ALA A 10 8.65 10.64 4.64
CA ALA A 10 9.97 11.24 4.60
C ALA A 10 11.00 10.26 3.97
N ASP A 11 10.93 9.00 4.33
CA ASP A 11 11.81 7.97 3.80
C ASP A 11 11.61 7.75 2.29
N ASN A 12 10.39 7.75 1.79
CA ASN A 12 10.13 7.55 0.36
C ASN A 12 10.49 8.77 -0.51
N VAL A 13 10.50 9.97 0.07
CA VAL A 13 10.77 11.23 -0.68
C VAL A 13 12.22 11.70 -0.54
N PHE A 14 12.90 11.40 0.58
CA PHE A 14 14.15 12.04 0.95
C PHE A 14 15.32 11.10 1.28
N VAL A 15 15.14 9.77 1.17
CA VAL A 15 16.25 8.85 1.49
C VAL A 15 17.37 8.92 0.44
N PRO A 16 18.61 9.24 0.85
CA PRO A 16 19.77 9.13 -0.06
C PRO A 16 20.00 7.67 -0.47
N LYS A 17 20.36 7.43 -1.75
CA LYS A 17 20.61 6.07 -2.27
C LYS A 17 21.60 5.27 -1.40
N GLY A 18 22.64 5.93 -0.86
CA GLY A 18 23.62 5.29 0.04
C GLY A 18 23.10 4.92 1.43
N GLY A 19 21.93 5.43 1.83
CA GLY A 19 21.31 5.14 3.15
C GLY A 19 20.40 3.93 3.19
N ILE A 20 20.15 3.26 2.04
CA ILE A 20 19.12 2.23 1.90
C ILE A 20 19.37 1.03 2.81
N TYR A 21 20.61 0.54 2.92
CA TYR A 21 20.94 -0.60 3.80
C TYR A 21 20.70 -0.27 5.27
N TYR A 22 21.17 0.89 5.74
CA TYR A 22 20.91 1.33 7.11
C TYR A 22 19.40 1.48 7.38
N ARG A 23 18.67 2.06 6.42
CA ARG A 23 17.21 2.14 6.49
C ARG A 23 16.57 0.76 6.62
N SER A 24 17.01 -0.23 5.84
CA SER A 24 16.45 -1.59 5.90
C SER A 24 16.64 -2.24 7.27
N GLU A 25 17.77 -2.02 7.94
CA GLU A 25 18.01 -2.49 9.32
C GLU A 25 17.09 -1.80 10.33
N VAL A 26 16.91 -0.48 10.19
CA VAL A 26 15.99 0.29 11.04
C VAL A 26 14.54 -0.18 10.84
N MET A 27 14.11 -0.42 9.60
CA MET A 27 12.78 -0.95 9.30
C MET A 27 12.58 -2.36 9.86
N ALA A 28 13.60 -3.23 9.75
CA ALA A 28 13.59 -4.55 10.34
C ALA A 28 13.49 -4.50 11.88
N HIS A 29 14.17 -3.53 12.53
CA HIS A 29 14.04 -3.32 13.98
C HIS A 29 12.62 -2.91 14.37
N PHE A 30 12.00 -1.95 13.67
CA PHE A 30 10.60 -1.58 13.93
C PHE A 30 9.63 -2.72 13.66
N GLY A 31 9.86 -3.51 12.60
CA GLY A 31 9.10 -4.72 12.33
C GLY A 31 9.18 -5.73 13.49
N GLU A 32 10.39 -5.92 14.04
CA GLU A 32 10.59 -6.77 15.22
C GLU A 32 9.86 -6.27 16.47
N GLU A 33 9.87 -4.96 16.72
CA GLU A 33 9.12 -4.36 17.83
C GLU A 33 7.61 -4.48 17.66
N LEU A 34 7.12 -4.33 16.43
CA LEU A 34 5.72 -4.55 16.09
C LEU A 34 5.32 -6.02 16.31
N TYR A 35 6.14 -6.95 15.83
CA TYR A 35 5.96 -8.39 16.06
C TYR A 35 5.86 -8.72 17.55
N LYS A 36 6.79 -8.22 18.38
CA LYS A 36 6.77 -8.40 19.84
C LYS A 36 5.47 -7.88 20.48
N LYS A 37 4.96 -6.74 19.99
CA LYS A 37 3.70 -6.17 20.50
C LYS A 37 2.51 -7.06 20.16
N PHE A 38 2.41 -7.52 18.91
CA PHE A 38 1.32 -8.41 18.48
C PHE A 38 1.41 -9.80 19.14
N SER A 39 2.62 -10.28 19.46
CA SER A 39 2.85 -11.56 20.14
C SER A 39 2.78 -11.45 21.67
N SER A 40 2.49 -10.28 22.24
CA SER A 40 2.56 -10.08 23.69
C SER A 40 1.31 -10.59 24.40
N ALA A 41 1.50 -11.36 25.47
CA ALA A 41 0.40 -11.79 26.35
C ALA A 41 -0.39 -10.60 26.93
N LYS A 42 0.23 -9.43 27.05
CA LYS A 42 -0.45 -8.20 27.51
C LYS A 42 -1.50 -7.74 26.50
N LEU A 43 -1.19 -7.75 25.21
CA LEU A 43 -2.13 -7.38 24.16
C LEU A 43 -3.31 -8.36 24.13
N HIS A 44 -3.04 -9.67 24.19
CA HIS A 44 -4.09 -10.69 24.19
C HIS A 44 -5.05 -10.51 25.37
N LYS A 45 -4.53 -10.33 26.58
CA LYS A 45 -5.37 -10.06 27.77
C LYS A 45 -6.21 -8.80 27.65
N LEU A 46 -5.67 -7.74 27.04
CA LEU A 46 -6.42 -6.51 26.78
C LEU A 46 -7.54 -6.73 25.76
N VAL A 47 -7.26 -7.43 24.70
CA VAL A 47 -8.26 -7.77 23.67
C VAL A 47 -9.40 -8.58 24.28
N ASP A 48 -9.08 -9.63 25.05
CA ASP A 48 -10.08 -10.47 25.74
C ASP A 48 -10.92 -9.65 26.73
N TYR A 49 -10.28 -8.74 27.48
CA TYR A 49 -10.97 -7.84 28.41
C TYR A 49 -11.96 -6.93 27.70
N PHE A 50 -11.53 -6.26 26.62
CA PHE A 50 -12.40 -5.34 25.90
C PHE A 50 -13.51 -6.08 25.15
N GLU A 51 -13.25 -7.25 24.59
CA GLU A 51 -14.26 -8.09 23.95
C GLU A 51 -15.36 -8.49 24.95
N LYS A 52 -14.95 -8.94 26.13
CA LYS A 52 -15.89 -9.38 27.17
C LYS A 52 -16.75 -8.24 27.74
N ASN A 53 -16.16 -7.04 27.89
CA ASN A 53 -16.84 -5.95 28.61
C ASN A 53 -17.46 -4.91 27.69
N TYR A 54 -17.04 -4.85 26.41
CA TYR A 54 -17.44 -3.81 25.46
C TYR A 54 -17.70 -4.37 24.05
N GLY A 55 -17.91 -5.68 23.92
CA GLY A 55 -18.14 -6.34 22.63
C GLY A 55 -19.39 -5.86 21.87
N ASP A 56 -20.37 -5.34 22.58
CA ASP A 56 -21.60 -4.76 21.99
C ASP A 56 -21.39 -3.36 21.39
N ASP A 57 -20.32 -2.66 21.76
CA ASP A 57 -19.97 -1.40 21.15
C ASP A 57 -19.39 -1.64 19.75
N LYS A 58 -20.07 -1.17 18.71
CA LYS A 58 -19.69 -1.39 17.30
C LYS A 58 -18.28 -0.91 16.98
N LYS A 59 -17.84 0.21 17.57
CA LYS A 59 -16.51 0.77 17.34
C LYS A 59 -15.44 -0.10 17.99
N ILE A 60 -15.63 -0.47 19.25
CA ILE A 60 -14.71 -1.32 20.01
C ILE A 60 -14.62 -2.71 19.38
N SER A 61 -15.76 -3.32 19.07
CA SER A 61 -15.84 -4.63 18.40
C SER A 61 -15.10 -4.63 17.06
N SER A 62 -15.26 -3.59 16.25
CA SER A 62 -14.53 -3.44 14.97
C SER A 62 -13.01 -3.31 15.18
N MET A 63 -12.57 -2.53 16.18
CA MET A 63 -11.16 -2.40 16.55
C MET A 63 -10.58 -3.74 17.02
N ILE A 64 -11.30 -4.47 17.86
CA ILE A 64 -10.89 -5.78 18.37
C ILE A 64 -10.71 -6.77 17.22
N ARG A 65 -11.68 -6.86 16.31
CA ARG A 65 -11.60 -7.73 15.14
C ARG A 65 -10.36 -7.44 14.29
N ARG A 66 -10.07 -6.17 14.02
CA ARG A 66 -8.87 -5.75 13.27
C ARG A 66 -7.57 -6.10 14.00
N ILE A 67 -7.52 -5.92 15.33
CA ILE A 67 -6.34 -6.27 16.12
C ILE A 67 -6.15 -7.78 16.14
N LYS A 68 -7.21 -8.56 16.39
CA LYS A 68 -7.17 -10.02 16.37
C LYS A 68 -6.67 -10.56 15.03
N ARG A 69 -7.19 -10.06 13.93
CA ARG A 69 -6.73 -10.43 12.59
C ARG A 69 -5.23 -10.20 12.44
N ASN A 70 -4.75 -8.99 12.75
CA ASN A 70 -3.33 -8.67 12.60
C ASN A 70 -2.43 -9.56 13.44
N TYR A 71 -2.78 -9.84 14.70
CA TYR A 71 -1.91 -10.69 15.52
C TYR A 71 -1.96 -12.17 15.14
N ILE A 72 -3.10 -12.68 14.66
CA ILE A 72 -3.19 -14.06 14.16
C ILE A 72 -2.21 -14.23 13.00
N TYR A 73 -2.30 -13.40 11.98
CA TYR A 73 -1.43 -13.51 10.81
C TYR A 73 0.06 -13.30 11.15
N VAL A 74 0.39 -12.33 12.00
CA VAL A 74 1.78 -12.07 12.40
C VAL A 74 2.34 -13.23 13.21
N ASN A 75 1.58 -13.80 14.15
CA ASN A 75 2.05 -14.86 15.06
C ASN A 75 2.27 -16.21 14.37
N GLN A 76 1.61 -16.47 13.25
CA GLN A 76 1.82 -17.70 12.48
C GLN A 76 3.14 -17.68 11.71
N ILE A 77 3.72 -16.50 11.45
CA ILE A 77 4.99 -16.39 10.74
C ILE A 77 6.14 -16.42 11.77
N PRO A 78 7.17 -17.28 11.60
CA PRO A 78 8.33 -17.27 12.45
C PRO A 78 9.02 -15.90 12.48
N LYS A 79 9.35 -15.41 13.67
CA LYS A 79 9.94 -14.07 13.89
C LYS A 79 11.13 -13.77 12.97
N LYS A 80 12.01 -14.76 12.76
CA LYS A 80 13.18 -14.63 11.89
C LYS A 80 12.76 -14.36 10.45
N VAL A 81 11.79 -15.12 9.93
CA VAL A 81 11.25 -14.99 8.57
C VAL A 81 10.59 -13.61 8.38
N TYR A 82 9.80 -13.18 9.36
CA TYR A 82 9.16 -11.86 9.34
C TYR A 82 10.20 -10.72 9.29
N LYS A 83 11.25 -10.78 10.10
CA LYS A 83 12.33 -9.78 10.13
C LYS A 83 13.09 -9.72 8.79
N GLU A 84 13.46 -10.87 8.25
CA GLU A 84 14.15 -11.00 6.97
C GLU A 84 13.31 -10.40 5.83
N TYR A 85 12.01 -10.65 5.85
CA TYR A 85 11.08 -10.08 4.88
C TYR A 85 11.02 -8.56 4.93
N ILE A 86 10.85 -7.96 6.12
CA ILE A 86 10.78 -6.50 6.26
C ILE A 86 12.06 -5.82 5.75
N SER A 87 13.23 -6.41 6.07
CA SER A 87 14.51 -5.93 5.53
C SER A 87 14.56 -6.04 4.01
N HIS A 88 14.16 -7.20 3.47
CA HIS A 88 14.19 -7.47 2.04
C HIS A 88 13.26 -6.55 1.25
N ILE A 89 12.04 -6.29 1.72
CA ILE A 89 11.09 -5.36 1.08
C ILE A 89 11.70 -3.95 0.96
N SER A 90 12.35 -3.47 2.02
CA SER A 90 12.96 -2.14 2.00
C SER A 90 14.07 -2.00 0.95
N ILE A 91 14.86 -3.05 0.74
CA ILE A 91 15.91 -3.08 -0.29
C ILE A 91 15.29 -3.26 -1.68
N SER A 92 14.27 -4.11 -1.80
CA SER A 92 13.56 -4.39 -3.05
C SER A 92 12.87 -3.15 -3.62
N GLU A 93 12.34 -2.28 -2.76
CA GLU A 93 11.71 -1.02 -3.16
C GLU A 93 12.72 -0.11 -3.89
N ALA A 94 13.94 -0.04 -3.40
CA ALA A 94 15.01 0.73 -4.03
C ALA A 94 15.47 0.12 -5.37
N ALA A 95 15.61 -1.20 -5.43
CA ALA A 95 15.93 -1.91 -6.66
C ALA A 95 14.83 -1.75 -7.72
N TRP A 96 13.56 -1.75 -7.29
CA TRP A 96 12.43 -1.48 -8.17
C TRP A 96 12.45 -0.06 -8.75
N GLN A 97 12.76 0.95 -7.92
CA GLN A 97 12.90 2.33 -8.39
C GLN A 97 14.02 2.47 -9.42
N GLU A 98 15.17 1.85 -9.15
CA GLU A 98 16.30 1.86 -10.08
C GLU A 98 15.97 1.15 -11.40
N ALA A 99 15.31 -0.01 -11.34
CA ALA A 99 14.86 -0.76 -12.52
C ALA A 99 13.91 0.08 -13.38
N LYS A 100 12.99 0.80 -12.74
CA LYS A 100 12.04 1.70 -13.41
C LYS A 100 12.71 2.91 -14.04
N GLU A 101 13.67 3.54 -13.35
CA GLU A 101 14.47 4.67 -13.89
C GLU A 101 15.26 4.26 -15.14
N LYS A 102 15.76 3.02 -15.16
CA LYS A 102 16.61 2.49 -16.25
C LYS A 102 15.84 1.71 -17.32
N ASP A 103 14.54 1.52 -17.13
CA ASP A 103 13.68 0.63 -17.95
C ASP A 103 14.31 -0.78 -18.09
N ASP A 104 14.88 -1.30 -17.00
CA ASP A 104 15.57 -2.59 -16.93
C ASP A 104 15.05 -3.46 -15.80
N PHE A 105 14.12 -4.38 -16.14
CA PHE A 105 13.51 -5.32 -15.19
C PHE A 105 14.53 -6.29 -14.57
N THR A 106 15.66 -6.56 -15.22
CA THR A 106 16.66 -7.52 -14.72
C THR A 106 17.26 -7.08 -13.39
N ILE A 107 17.26 -5.78 -13.08
CA ILE A 107 17.70 -5.20 -11.81
C ILE A 107 16.75 -5.64 -10.68
N PHE A 108 15.45 -5.69 -10.92
CA PHE A 108 14.44 -6.00 -9.90
C PHE A 108 14.10 -7.49 -9.80
N ALA A 109 14.20 -8.25 -10.89
CA ALA A 109 13.80 -9.65 -10.96
C ALA A 109 14.28 -10.51 -9.78
N PRO A 110 15.57 -10.50 -9.36
CA PRO A 110 16.04 -11.35 -8.26
C PRO A 110 15.45 -10.96 -6.90
N TYR A 111 15.02 -9.72 -6.73
CA TYR A 111 14.32 -9.28 -5.52
C TYR A 111 12.87 -9.72 -5.52
N LEU A 112 12.21 -9.66 -6.69
CA LEU A 112 10.84 -10.14 -6.85
C LEU A 112 10.73 -11.64 -6.61
N GLU A 113 11.67 -12.45 -7.11
CA GLU A 113 11.71 -13.89 -6.86
C GLU A 113 11.69 -14.20 -5.37
N LYS A 114 12.53 -13.53 -4.58
CA LYS A 114 12.55 -13.70 -3.11
C LYS A 114 11.26 -13.25 -2.43
N ILE A 115 10.60 -12.21 -2.94
CA ILE A 115 9.28 -11.78 -2.45
C ILE A 115 8.24 -12.88 -2.71
N VAL A 116 8.23 -13.45 -3.91
CA VAL A 116 7.33 -14.56 -4.27
C VAL A 116 7.58 -15.79 -3.40
N ASP A 117 8.85 -16.16 -3.19
CA ASP A 117 9.22 -17.28 -2.31
C ASP A 117 8.82 -17.04 -0.85
N TYR A 118 8.89 -15.80 -0.39
CA TYR A 118 8.38 -15.42 0.93
C TYR A 118 6.87 -15.64 1.02
N PHE A 119 6.10 -15.15 0.04
CA PHE A 119 4.65 -15.30 0.06
C PHE A 119 4.19 -16.76 -0.06
N LYS A 120 4.90 -17.60 -0.81
CA LYS A 120 4.67 -19.05 -0.81
C LYS A 120 4.80 -19.65 0.60
N LYS A 121 5.88 -19.30 1.32
CA LYS A 121 6.06 -19.74 2.71
C LYS A 121 5.02 -19.16 3.65
N VAL A 122 4.61 -17.91 3.45
CA VAL A 122 3.55 -17.30 4.27
C VAL A 122 2.22 -18.00 4.06
N ALA A 123 1.88 -18.36 2.83
CA ALA A 123 0.69 -19.16 2.53
C ALA A 123 0.71 -20.52 3.30
N GLU A 124 1.86 -21.19 3.37
CA GLU A 124 2.04 -22.41 4.16
C GLU A 124 1.84 -22.16 5.67
N TYR A 125 2.37 -21.04 6.21
CA TYR A 125 2.21 -20.69 7.62
C TYR A 125 0.77 -20.30 7.98
N TRP A 126 0.06 -19.65 7.09
CA TRP A 126 -1.34 -19.30 7.28
C TRP A 126 -2.30 -20.45 7.00
N GLY A 127 -1.82 -21.51 6.39
CA GLY A 127 -2.24 -22.90 6.20
C GLY A 127 -3.72 -23.22 6.11
N ASP A 128 -4.03 -24.47 5.83
CA ASP A 128 -5.37 -25.10 5.82
C ASP A 128 -6.40 -24.59 4.80
N LYS A 129 -5.95 -24.03 3.67
CA LYS A 129 -6.80 -23.79 2.51
C LYS A 129 -6.48 -24.84 1.43
N ASP A 130 -7.49 -25.26 0.70
CA ASP A 130 -7.35 -26.18 -0.45
C ASP A 130 -6.43 -25.57 -1.51
N ASP A 131 -6.55 -24.26 -1.75
CA ASP A 131 -5.60 -23.47 -2.53
C ASP A 131 -4.76 -22.57 -1.60
N PRO A 132 -3.41 -22.73 -1.57
CA PRO A 132 -2.56 -21.85 -0.78
C PRO A 132 -2.70 -20.36 -1.09
N TYR A 133 -3.13 -20.01 -2.31
CA TYR A 133 -3.34 -18.62 -2.70
C TYR A 133 -4.54 -17.99 -1.98
N ASP A 134 -5.55 -18.78 -1.61
CA ASP A 134 -6.70 -18.32 -0.84
C ASP A 134 -6.31 -17.76 0.53
N ALA A 135 -5.25 -18.30 1.16
CA ALA A 135 -4.74 -17.76 2.41
C ALA A 135 -4.16 -16.35 2.23
N LEU A 136 -3.57 -16.06 1.08
CA LEU A 136 -3.06 -14.74 0.73
C LEU A 136 -4.19 -13.77 0.37
N ILE A 137 -5.19 -14.23 -0.38
CA ILE A 137 -6.38 -13.43 -0.72
C ILE A 137 -7.11 -13.02 0.55
N GLU A 138 -7.39 -13.95 1.45
CA GLU A 138 -8.12 -13.70 2.70
C GLU A 138 -7.42 -12.67 3.60
N TYR A 139 -6.09 -12.57 3.53
CA TYR A 139 -5.36 -11.53 4.25
C TYR A 139 -5.72 -10.12 3.78
N TYR A 140 -5.99 -9.93 2.50
CA TYR A 140 -6.38 -8.64 1.92
C TYR A 140 -7.90 -8.44 1.89
N GLU A 141 -8.64 -9.49 1.50
CA GLU A 141 -10.09 -9.45 1.27
C GLU A 141 -10.77 -10.58 2.04
N ASP A 142 -11.35 -10.25 3.19
CA ASP A 142 -11.98 -11.19 4.15
C ASP A 142 -13.13 -11.97 3.50
N GLY A 143 -13.01 -13.29 3.44
CA GLY A 143 -14.02 -14.19 2.88
C GLY A 143 -13.99 -14.33 1.35
N VAL A 144 -13.02 -13.72 0.66
CA VAL A 144 -12.82 -13.92 -0.78
C VAL A 144 -11.92 -15.13 -1.02
N THR A 145 -12.27 -15.96 -2.01
CA THR A 145 -11.52 -17.13 -2.43
C THR A 145 -11.24 -17.09 -3.93
N THR A 146 -10.34 -17.94 -4.41
CA THR A 146 -10.08 -18.14 -5.83
C THR A 146 -11.35 -18.54 -6.57
N GLU A 147 -12.22 -19.37 -5.97
CA GLU A 147 -13.50 -19.79 -6.55
C GLU A 147 -14.41 -18.57 -6.83
N ILE A 148 -14.55 -17.65 -5.87
CA ILE A 148 -15.32 -16.41 -6.06
C ILE A 148 -14.69 -15.51 -7.15
N LEU A 149 -13.37 -15.46 -7.20
CA LEU A 149 -12.68 -14.68 -8.22
C LEU A 149 -12.83 -15.30 -9.60
N ASP A 150 -12.81 -16.63 -9.70
CA ASP A 150 -13.00 -17.37 -10.96
C ASP A 150 -14.43 -17.22 -11.52
N GLU A 151 -15.41 -16.97 -10.66
CA GLU A 151 -16.77 -16.61 -11.10
C GLU A 151 -16.84 -15.14 -11.57
N LEU A 152 -16.19 -14.23 -10.87
CA LEU A 152 -16.31 -12.78 -11.11
C LEU A 152 -15.42 -12.27 -12.26
N ILE A 153 -14.17 -12.72 -12.30
CA ILE A 153 -13.14 -12.17 -13.22
C ILE A 153 -13.47 -12.38 -14.70
N PRO A 154 -14.02 -13.52 -15.16
CA PRO A 154 -14.33 -13.73 -16.59
C PRO A 154 -15.25 -12.67 -17.16
N ASP A 155 -16.29 -12.28 -16.44
CA ASP A 155 -17.24 -11.26 -16.90
C ASP A 155 -16.61 -9.87 -16.94
N LEU A 156 -15.81 -9.51 -15.91
CA LEU A 156 -15.04 -8.27 -15.88
C LEU A 156 -14.03 -8.21 -17.02
N LYS A 157 -13.33 -9.31 -17.29
CA LYS A 157 -12.37 -9.42 -18.39
C LYS A 157 -13.04 -9.24 -19.74
N LYS A 158 -14.17 -9.90 -19.97
CA LYS A 158 -14.95 -9.76 -21.19
C LYS A 158 -15.39 -8.32 -21.39
N PHE A 159 -15.98 -7.70 -20.37
CA PHE A 159 -16.41 -6.30 -20.40
C PHE A 159 -15.23 -5.34 -20.71
N ALA A 160 -14.08 -5.56 -20.07
CA ALA A 160 -12.87 -4.74 -20.29
C ALA A 160 -12.37 -4.88 -21.74
N ILE A 161 -12.31 -6.09 -22.29
CA ILE A 161 -11.89 -6.34 -23.69
C ILE A 161 -12.84 -5.66 -24.66
N GLU A 162 -14.15 -5.86 -24.53
CA GLU A 162 -15.15 -5.25 -25.40
C GLU A 162 -15.10 -3.70 -25.33
N THR A 163 -14.84 -3.16 -24.14
CA THR A 163 -14.69 -1.71 -23.96
C THR A 163 -13.42 -1.18 -24.62
N LEU A 164 -12.30 -1.88 -24.48
CA LEU A 164 -11.03 -1.50 -25.11
C LEU A 164 -11.12 -1.57 -26.64
N GLU A 165 -11.81 -2.55 -27.19
CA GLU A 165 -12.05 -2.64 -28.64
C GLU A 165 -12.86 -1.45 -29.16
N LYS A 166 -13.89 -1.02 -28.41
CA LYS A 166 -14.67 0.18 -28.75
C LYS A 166 -13.80 1.44 -28.70
N ILE A 167 -12.93 1.57 -27.70
CA ILE A 167 -12.03 2.73 -27.54
C ILE A 167 -10.98 2.75 -28.66
N LYS A 168 -10.40 1.61 -29.05
CA LYS A 168 -9.43 1.52 -30.15
C LYS A 168 -10.00 1.97 -31.49
N ASN A 169 -11.29 1.82 -31.70
CA ASN A 169 -12.00 2.22 -32.93
C ASN A 169 -12.52 3.65 -32.87
N THR A 170 -12.26 4.42 -31.81
CA THR A 170 -12.54 5.85 -31.76
C THR A 170 -11.35 6.62 -32.33
N ASP A 171 -11.64 7.71 -33.07
CA ASP A 171 -10.59 8.59 -33.57
C ASP A 171 -9.69 9.04 -32.46
N GLU A 172 -8.36 8.87 -32.63
CA GLU A 172 -7.39 9.40 -31.66
C GLU A 172 -7.62 10.90 -31.50
N LYS A 173 -8.00 11.32 -30.31
CA LYS A 173 -8.03 12.75 -29.99
C LYS A 173 -6.61 13.27 -30.15
N GLU A 174 -6.46 14.40 -30.82
CA GLU A 174 -5.19 15.10 -30.98
C GLU A 174 -4.46 15.13 -29.63
N LYS A 175 -3.26 14.56 -29.61
CA LYS A 175 -2.39 14.67 -28.44
C LYS A 175 -2.04 16.15 -28.31
N VAL A 176 -2.41 16.76 -27.21
CA VAL A 176 -2.00 18.12 -26.90
C VAL A 176 -0.49 18.08 -26.66
N GLU A 177 0.29 18.44 -27.67
CA GLU A 177 1.76 18.61 -27.56
C GLU A 177 2.06 19.93 -26.84
N GLN A 178 1.79 19.95 -25.54
CA GLN A 178 2.08 21.11 -24.70
C GLN A 178 2.79 20.66 -23.44
N GLU A 179 3.85 21.34 -23.07
CA GLU A 179 4.47 21.18 -21.75
C GLU A 179 3.68 21.96 -20.69
N PHE A 180 3.39 21.29 -19.59
CA PHE A 180 2.71 21.85 -18.44
C PHE A 180 3.68 22.02 -17.28
N SER A 181 3.79 23.23 -16.72
CA SER A 181 4.61 23.52 -15.54
C SER A 181 4.18 22.62 -14.36
N LEU A 182 5.15 21.92 -13.75
CA LEU A 182 4.90 21.07 -12.59
C LEU A 182 4.43 21.90 -11.37
N GLU A 183 4.91 23.15 -11.26
CA GLU A 183 4.51 24.07 -10.19
C GLU A 183 3.03 24.46 -10.33
N LYS A 184 2.60 24.80 -11.56
CA LYS A 184 1.18 25.11 -11.84
C LYS A 184 0.28 23.88 -11.67
N GLN A 185 0.77 22.68 -11.98
CA GLN A 185 0.02 21.45 -11.71
C GLN A 185 -0.16 21.23 -10.20
N LYS A 186 0.85 21.53 -9.39
CA LYS A 186 0.75 21.47 -7.93
C LYS A 186 -0.27 22.47 -7.40
N GLU A 187 -0.21 23.73 -7.84
CA GLU A 187 -1.17 24.78 -7.48
C GLU A 187 -2.60 24.38 -7.85
N LEU A 188 -2.80 23.86 -9.08
CA LEU A 188 -4.10 23.36 -9.53
C LEU A 188 -4.59 22.21 -8.64
N SER A 189 -3.73 21.26 -8.30
CA SER A 189 -4.05 20.13 -7.44
C SER A 189 -4.43 20.57 -6.02
N GLU A 190 -3.72 21.55 -5.45
CA GLU A 190 -4.08 22.12 -4.15
C GLU A 190 -5.44 22.84 -4.19
N ASN A 191 -5.76 23.52 -5.30
CA ASN A 191 -7.06 24.16 -5.49
C ASN A 191 -8.18 23.12 -5.65
N ILE A 192 -7.96 22.05 -6.41
CA ILE A 192 -8.90 20.93 -6.54
C ILE A 192 -9.19 20.31 -5.17
N LEU A 193 -8.16 20.05 -4.38
CA LEU A 193 -8.30 19.50 -3.03
C LEU A 193 -9.14 20.41 -2.13
N LYS A 194 -8.95 21.73 -2.20
CA LYS A 194 -9.78 22.71 -1.47
C LYS A 194 -11.25 22.65 -1.90
N ILE A 195 -11.50 22.52 -3.22
CA ILE A 195 -12.87 22.44 -3.77
C ILE A 195 -13.59 21.19 -3.25
N ILE A 196 -12.91 20.05 -3.14
CA ILE A 196 -13.50 18.81 -2.61
C ILE A 196 -13.52 18.76 -1.07
N GLY A 197 -13.08 19.82 -0.39
CA GLY A 197 -13.18 19.94 1.06
C GLY A 197 -11.96 19.47 1.85
N PHE A 198 -10.82 19.24 1.21
CA PHE A 198 -9.59 18.88 1.92
C PHE A 198 -9.06 20.07 2.71
N ASP A 199 -8.88 19.87 4.04
CA ASP A 199 -8.40 20.90 4.94
C ASP A 199 -6.87 20.82 5.11
N PHE A 200 -6.16 21.80 4.54
CA PHE A 200 -4.71 21.89 4.64
C PHE A 200 -4.18 22.25 6.04
N ASN A 201 -5.05 22.59 7.01
CA ASN A 201 -4.64 22.67 8.42
C ASN A 201 -4.37 21.28 9.02
N TYR A 202 -5.00 20.25 8.47
CA TYR A 202 -4.89 18.87 8.92
C TYR A 202 -4.18 17.96 7.91
N GLY A 203 -3.76 18.49 6.76
CA GLY A 203 -3.09 17.70 5.75
C GLY A 203 -2.12 18.49 4.87
N ARG A 204 -1.43 17.74 4.00
CA ARG A 204 -0.48 18.32 3.03
C ARG A 204 -0.46 17.50 1.74
N LEU A 205 -0.02 18.15 0.64
CA LEU A 205 0.23 17.51 -0.64
C LEU A 205 1.73 17.54 -0.96
N ASP A 206 2.32 16.38 -1.15
CA ASP A 206 3.70 16.17 -1.57
C ASP A 206 3.76 15.47 -2.94
N VAL A 207 4.95 15.44 -3.54
CA VAL A 207 5.20 14.82 -4.85
C VAL A 207 6.21 13.70 -4.71
N SER A 208 5.93 12.52 -5.31
CA SER A 208 6.83 11.38 -5.39
C SER A 208 6.52 10.56 -6.64
N GLU A 209 7.40 9.62 -6.98
CA GLU A 209 7.20 8.66 -8.08
C GLU A 209 5.98 7.74 -7.86
N HIS A 210 5.50 7.61 -6.63
CA HIS A 210 4.40 6.72 -6.28
C HIS A 210 3.29 7.48 -5.53
N PRO A 211 2.12 7.69 -6.16
CA PRO A 211 0.96 8.26 -5.48
C PRO A 211 0.57 7.39 -4.28
N THR A 212 0.35 8.01 -3.13
CA THR A 212 -0.04 7.31 -1.90
C THR A 212 -0.74 8.23 -0.92
N VAL A 213 -1.49 7.64 0.00
CA VAL A 213 -2.11 8.35 1.13
C VAL A 213 -1.57 7.80 2.43
N LEU A 214 -1.23 8.67 3.34
CA LEU A 214 -0.94 8.32 4.71
C LEU A 214 -1.85 9.11 5.64
N ALA A 215 -2.87 8.47 6.16
CA ALA A 215 -3.77 9.04 7.15
C ALA A 215 -3.48 8.42 8.53
N ASN A 216 -2.84 9.19 9.41
CA ASN A 216 -2.63 8.78 10.80
C ASN A 216 -3.89 9.02 11.64
N SER A 217 -4.64 10.06 11.31
CA SER A 217 -5.94 10.41 11.87
C SER A 217 -6.63 11.38 10.90
N PRO A 218 -7.91 11.71 11.10
CA PRO A 218 -8.56 12.81 10.36
C PRO A 218 -7.84 14.17 10.48
N GLN A 219 -6.99 14.36 11.48
CA GLN A 219 -6.20 15.57 11.71
C GLN A 219 -4.71 15.45 11.26
N ASP A 220 -4.29 14.37 10.63
CA ASP A 220 -2.94 14.22 10.07
C ASP A 220 -3.02 13.34 8.82
N VAL A 221 -3.36 13.96 7.67
CA VAL A 221 -3.49 13.32 6.36
C VAL A 221 -2.40 13.83 5.43
N ARG A 222 -1.66 12.91 4.80
CA ARG A 222 -0.57 13.24 3.87
C ARG A 222 -0.83 12.58 2.55
N LEU A 223 -1.05 13.42 1.56
CA LEU A 223 -1.27 13.02 0.18
C LEU A 223 0.03 13.12 -0.59
N VAL A 224 0.35 12.12 -1.38
CA VAL A 224 1.51 12.12 -2.28
C VAL A 224 1.02 11.85 -3.68
N THR A 225 1.29 12.76 -4.60
CA THR A 225 0.87 12.66 -6.02
C THR A 225 2.08 12.62 -6.95
N ILE A 226 1.84 12.40 -8.23
CA ILE A 226 2.84 12.47 -9.29
C ILE A 226 2.35 13.40 -10.40
N PHE A 227 3.23 14.25 -10.91
CA PHE A 227 2.95 15.13 -12.04
C PHE A 227 3.73 14.69 -13.28
N SER A 228 3.23 15.11 -14.45
CA SER A 228 3.88 14.85 -15.73
C SER A 228 3.90 16.12 -16.57
N LYS A 229 5.05 16.46 -17.16
CA LYS A 229 5.16 17.62 -18.04
C LYS A 229 4.25 17.52 -19.29
N ASN A 230 4.06 16.30 -19.77
CA ASN A 230 3.34 16.04 -21.03
C ASN A 230 1.89 15.59 -20.81
N ASN A 231 1.44 15.48 -19.55
CA ASN A 231 0.10 15.01 -19.24
C ASN A 231 -0.41 15.59 -17.91
N VAL A 232 -1.08 16.73 -18.00
CA VAL A 232 -1.68 17.40 -16.83
C VAL A 232 -2.77 16.56 -16.16
N PHE A 233 -3.52 15.77 -16.93
CA PHE A 233 -4.61 14.95 -16.40
C PHE A 233 -4.10 13.87 -15.45
N LYS A 234 -2.87 13.36 -15.63
CA LYS A 234 -2.28 12.39 -14.71
C LYS A 234 -2.22 12.95 -13.28
N GLY A 235 -1.77 14.19 -13.12
CA GLY A 235 -1.73 14.86 -11.83
C GLY A 235 -3.12 15.11 -11.24
N ILE A 236 -4.06 15.56 -12.06
CA ILE A 236 -5.45 15.84 -11.68
C ILE A 236 -6.15 14.56 -11.17
N TYR A 237 -6.12 13.48 -11.96
CA TYR A 237 -6.79 12.24 -11.59
C TYR A 237 -6.18 11.59 -10.36
N ASN A 238 -4.83 11.56 -10.26
CA ASN A 238 -4.17 11.08 -9.07
C ASN A 238 -4.55 11.90 -7.83
N THR A 239 -4.58 13.23 -7.95
CA THR A 239 -4.94 14.12 -6.83
C THR A 239 -6.39 13.90 -6.38
N LEU A 240 -7.33 13.79 -7.32
CA LEU A 240 -8.74 13.48 -7.02
C LEU A 240 -8.88 12.11 -6.35
N HIS A 241 -8.19 11.10 -6.88
CA HIS A 241 -8.24 9.73 -6.34
C HIS A 241 -7.72 9.63 -4.90
N ILE A 242 -6.60 10.32 -4.60
CA ILE A 242 -6.00 10.26 -3.25
C ILE A 242 -6.66 11.23 -2.26
N GLY A 243 -7.38 12.24 -2.73
CA GLY A 243 -7.99 13.28 -1.90
C GLY A 243 -9.45 13.03 -1.56
N GLY A 244 -10.12 12.15 -2.30
CA GLY A 244 -11.51 11.73 -2.05
C GLY A 244 -11.58 10.51 -1.18
#